data_78479a217d3d615c0606291683b66366
#
_entry.id   78479a217d3d615c0606291683b66366
#
_cell.length_a   1.000
_cell.length_b   1.000
_cell.length_c   1.000
_cell.angle_alpha   90.00
_cell.angle_beta   90.00
_cell.angle_gamma   90.00
#
_symmetry.space_group_name_H-M   'P 1'
#
loop_
_entity.id
_entity.type
_entity.pdbx_description
1 polymer ?
#
loop_
_entity_poly.entity_id
_entity_poly.type
_entity_poly.pdbx_seq_one_letter_code
_entity_poly.pdbx_strand_id
1 'polypeptide(L)'
;MRFIKLPLKSKILDLACGKGRHSINLNKMGYDVTGVDNSIESIKKANEYNSQTLKFKVHDMRKPLGQKFDLIVNLFTSFGYFDDFNDNLKTLESIKSSLNEEGLAVIDFLNIKYVKNNLINENIEEIDGIKFYLKRYIKNGFLIKNISFKHELNEYNFQEKVRSLDLDDFKSMFKQSKIEILHIFGDYKLNSFDINNSKRLIFVLK
;
A
#
# COMPACT_ATOMS: atom_id res chain seq x y z
N MET A 1 7.79 2.66 11.93
CA MET A 1 7.99 3.41 13.19
C MET A 1 9.42 3.33 13.80
N ARG A 2 10.23 2.30 13.53
CA ARG A 2 11.65 2.28 14.04
C ARG A 2 12.50 3.43 13.45
N PHE A 3 12.26 3.79 12.20
CA PHE A 3 12.98 4.84 11.49
C PHE A 3 12.34 6.22 11.70
N ILE A 4 11.02 6.31 11.53
CA ILE A 4 10.28 7.56 11.70
C ILE A 4 9.88 7.68 13.18
N LYS A 5 10.47 8.69 13.86
CA LYS A 5 10.19 9.00 15.27
C LYS A 5 9.16 10.11 15.34
N LEU A 6 7.90 9.76 15.51
CA LEU A 6 6.82 10.72 15.72
C LEU A 6 6.47 10.85 17.21
N PRO A 7 6.09 12.05 17.67
CA PRO A 7 5.48 12.21 18.98
C PRO A 7 4.22 11.34 19.14
N LEU A 8 3.91 10.92 20.35
CA LEU A 8 2.63 10.26 20.64
C LEU A 8 1.46 11.19 20.25
N LYS A 9 0.34 10.60 19.86
CA LYS A 9 -0.85 11.30 19.35
C LYS A 9 -0.65 12.00 17.99
N SER A 10 0.50 11.84 17.32
CA SER A 10 0.62 12.30 15.93
C SER A 10 -0.48 11.70 15.08
N LYS A 11 -0.98 12.50 14.12
CA LYS A 11 -2.05 12.10 13.20
C LYS A 11 -1.49 11.30 12.05
N ILE A 12 -1.96 10.07 11.90
CA ILE A 12 -1.52 9.16 10.83
C ILE A 12 -2.69 8.82 9.92
N LEU A 13 -2.48 8.92 8.61
CA LEU A 13 -3.37 8.39 7.58
C LEU A 13 -2.83 7.05 7.08
N ASP A 14 -3.62 5.98 7.19
CA ASP A 14 -3.36 4.70 6.55
C ASP A 14 -4.20 4.64 5.26
N LEU A 15 -3.54 4.85 4.13
CA LEU A 15 -4.15 5.02 2.81
C LEU A 15 -4.25 3.67 2.10
N ALA A 16 -5.46 3.23 1.77
CA ALA A 16 -5.83 1.89 1.34
C ALA A 16 -5.60 0.85 2.47
N CYS A 17 -6.22 1.10 3.63
CA CYS A 17 -6.01 0.34 4.87
C CYS A 17 -6.64 -1.06 4.88
N GLY A 18 -7.50 -1.38 3.90
CA GLY A 18 -8.27 -2.61 3.89
C GLY A 18 -9.13 -2.78 5.16
N LYS A 19 -8.99 -3.92 5.81
CA LYS A 19 -9.69 -4.22 7.09
C LYS A 19 -9.01 -3.59 8.32
N GLY A 20 -8.08 -2.64 8.14
CA GLY A 20 -7.51 -1.83 9.21
C GLY A 20 -6.36 -2.45 10.01
N ARG A 21 -5.75 -3.56 9.56
CA ARG A 21 -4.70 -4.26 10.33
C ARG A 21 -3.55 -3.34 10.75
N HIS A 22 -3.05 -2.49 9.86
CA HIS A 22 -1.96 -1.56 10.15
C HIS A 22 -2.44 -0.38 10.96
N SER A 23 -3.60 0.18 10.64
CA SER A 23 -4.25 1.26 11.39
C SER A 23 -4.41 0.89 12.86
N ILE A 24 -4.92 -0.31 13.16
CA ILE A 24 -5.10 -0.83 14.53
C ILE A 24 -3.74 -0.92 15.25
N ASN A 25 -2.71 -1.43 14.60
CA ASN A 25 -1.38 -1.54 15.20
C ASN A 25 -0.74 -0.18 15.46
N LEU A 26 -0.88 0.77 14.54
CA LEU A 26 -0.41 2.15 14.74
C LEU A 26 -1.15 2.84 15.89
N ASN A 27 -2.46 2.63 15.99
CA ASN A 27 -3.24 3.18 17.10
C ASN A 27 -2.83 2.58 18.46
N LYS A 28 -2.57 1.27 18.54
CA LYS A 28 -2.02 0.62 19.73
C LYS A 28 -0.66 1.17 20.16
N MET A 29 0.10 1.76 19.22
CA MET A 29 1.36 2.45 19.52
C MET A 29 1.16 3.89 20.04
N GLY A 30 -0.09 4.36 20.20
CA GLY A 30 -0.44 5.65 20.78
C GLY A 30 -0.64 6.78 19.76
N TYR A 31 -0.83 6.46 18.48
CA TYR A 31 -1.11 7.45 17.43
C TYR A 31 -2.60 7.66 17.21
N ASP A 32 -2.97 8.85 16.73
CA ASP A 32 -4.31 9.18 16.24
C ASP A 32 -4.40 8.76 14.77
N VAL A 33 -5.17 7.71 14.46
CA VAL A 33 -5.11 7.05 13.15
C VAL A 33 -6.45 7.18 12.42
N THR A 34 -6.36 7.59 11.17
CA THR A 34 -7.46 7.50 10.20
C THR A 34 -7.08 6.47 9.13
N GLY A 35 -7.81 5.38 9.04
CA GLY A 35 -7.71 4.41 7.97
C GLY A 35 -8.74 4.70 6.88
N VAL A 36 -8.33 4.68 5.61
CA VAL A 36 -9.25 4.86 4.49
C VAL A 36 -9.03 3.78 3.43
N ASP A 37 -10.14 3.32 2.84
CA ASP A 37 -10.13 2.33 1.76
C ASP A 37 -11.34 2.55 0.84
N ASN A 38 -11.23 2.14 -0.43
CA ASN A 38 -12.33 2.23 -1.38
C ASN A 38 -13.37 1.11 -1.17
N SER A 39 -13.01 0.01 -0.52
CA SER A 39 -13.89 -1.13 -0.26
C SER A 39 -14.81 -0.88 0.93
N ILE A 40 -16.11 -0.73 0.63
CA ILE A 40 -17.16 -0.59 1.65
C ILE A 40 -17.14 -1.77 2.63
N GLU A 41 -16.97 -3.00 2.13
CA GLU A 41 -16.93 -4.21 2.97
C GLU A 41 -15.72 -4.24 3.91
N SER A 42 -14.56 -3.84 3.40
CA SER A 42 -13.34 -3.75 4.22
C SER A 42 -13.52 -2.74 5.34
N ILE A 43 -14.04 -1.55 5.02
CA ILE A 43 -14.29 -0.49 6.00
C ILE A 43 -15.39 -0.89 7.00
N LYS A 44 -16.43 -1.61 6.56
CA LYS A 44 -17.46 -2.13 7.49
C LYS A 44 -16.83 -3.02 8.57
N LYS A 45 -15.90 -3.90 8.19
CA LYS A 45 -15.16 -4.75 9.14
C LYS A 45 -14.17 -3.94 10.02
N ALA A 46 -13.45 -2.99 9.40
CA ALA A 46 -12.53 -2.14 10.13
C ALA A 46 -13.23 -1.28 11.19
N ASN A 47 -14.46 -0.83 10.93
CA ASN A 47 -15.27 -0.01 11.85
C ASN A 47 -15.62 -0.71 13.17
N GLU A 48 -15.51 -2.04 13.26
CA GLU A 48 -15.64 -2.77 14.52
C GLU A 48 -14.58 -2.37 15.56
N TYR A 49 -13.46 -1.80 15.11
CA TYR A 49 -12.34 -1.33 15.94
C TYR A 49 -12.31 0.19 16.16
N ASN A 50 -13.35 0.92 15.75
CA ASN A 50 -13.41 2.37 15.91
C ASN A 50 -13.28 2.78 17.39
N SER A 51 -12.54 3.86 17.62
CA SER A 51 -12.36 4.47 18.94
C SER A 51 -12.29 6.01 18.81
N GLN A 52 -11.99 6.72 19.88
CA GLN A 52 -11.76 8.16 19.82
C GLN A 52 -10.58 8.52 18.94
N THR A 53 -9.52 7.69 18.95
CA THR A 53 -8.24 7.91 18.26
C THR A 53 -8.01 6.96 17.07
N LEU A 54 -9.02 6.16 16.69
CA LEU A 54 -8.98 5.28 15.52
C LEU A 54 -10.28 5.40 14.73
N LYS A 55 -10.21 5.87 13.51
CA LYS A 55 -11.37 6.08 12.62
C LYS A 55 -11.16 5.42 11.28
N PHE A 56 -12.26 4.92 10.70
CA PHE A 56 -12.21 4.36 9.35
C PHE A 56 -13.28 5.01 8.46
N LYS A 57 -12.93 5.25 7.18
CA LYS A 57 -13.83 5.87 6.22
C LYS A 57 -13.67 5.24 4.84
N VAL A 58 -14.78 5.08 4.11
CA VAL A 58 -14.72 4.80 2.68
C VAL A 58 -14.23 6.04 1.96
N HIS A 59 -13.13 5.91 1.22
CA HIS A 59 -12.53 7.05 0.52
C HIS A 59 -11.68 6.59 -0.66
N ASP A 60 -11.70 7.39 -1.72
CA ASP A 60 -10.85 7.22 -2.90
C ASP A 60 -9.50 7.95 -2.68
N MET A 61 -8.41 7.21 -2.68
CA MET A 61 -7.07 7.75 -2.40
C MET A 61 -6.60 8.81 -3.40
N ARG A 62 -7.25 8.94 -4.57
CA ARG A 62 -6.97 10.01 -5.55
C ARG A 62 -7.48 11.38 -5.11
N LYS A 63 -8.26 11.43 -4.04
CA LYS A 63 -8.88 12.66 -3.53
C LYS A 63 -8.30 13.03 -2.17
N PRO A 64 -7.97 14.32 -1.92
CA PRO A 64 -7.56 14.76 -0.58
C PRO A 64 -8.66 14.52 0.45
N LEU A 65 -8.28 14.12 1.67
CA LEU A 65 -9.24 13.85 2.74
C LEU A 65 -9.75 15.14 3.45
N GLY A 66 -9.22 16.31 3.08
CA GLY A 66 -9.63 17.59 3.66
C GLY A 66 -9.08 17.85 5.08
N GLN A 67 -8.10 17.08 5.51
CA GLN A 67 -7.38 17.25 6.78
C GLN A 67 -5.89 16.96 6.60
N LYS A 68 -5.07 17.36 7.58
CA LYS A 68 -3.62 17.23 7.54
C LYS A 68 -3.11 16.16 8.48
N PHE A 69 -2.02 15.51 8.09
CA PHE A 69 -1.41 14.38 8.80
C PHE A 69 0.10 14.59 8.97
N ASP A 70 0.63 14.07 10.06
CA ASP A 70 2.06 14.06 10.35
C ASP A 70 2.77 12.88 9.63
N LEU A 71 2.00 11.82 9.35
CA LEU A 71 2.46 10.69 8.55
C LEU A 71 1.32 10.15 7.69
N ILE A 72 1.62 9.88 6.43
CA ILE A 72 0.74 9.12 5.54
C ILE A 72 1.46 7.83 5.17
N VAL A 73 0.79 6.69 5.33
CA VAL A 73 1.34 5.40 4.93
C VAL A 73 0.45 4.75 3.87
N ASN A 74 1.08 4.20 2.83
CA ASN A 74 0.45 3.34 1.83
C ASN A 74 1.29 2.08 1.73
N LEU A 75 0.82 0.98 2.30
CA LEU A 75 1.60 -0.22 2.60
C LEU A 75 1.16 -1.42 1.77
N PHE A 76 2.05 -2.42 1.67
CA PHE A 76 1.78 -3.73 1.04
C PHE A 76 1.34 -3.66 -0.42
N THR A 77 1.95 -2.75 -1.20
CA THR A 77 1.66 -2.64 -2.63
C THR A 77 0.19 -2.24 -2.89
N SER A 78 -0.34 -1.32 -2.09
CA SER A 78 -1.69 -0.76 -2.32
C SER A 78 -1.70 0.39 -3.34
N PHE A 79 -0.53 0.84 -3.80
CA PHE A 79 -0.34 1.78 -4.89
C PHE A 79 -0.36 1.05 -6.25
N GLY A 80 -0.68 1.75 -7.36
CA GLY A 80 -0.56 1.19 -8.71
C GLY A 80 -1.72 0.32 -9.19
N TYR A 81 -2.87 0.37 -8.54
CA TYR A 81 -4.07 -0.41 -8.91
C TYR A 81 -4.92 0.27 -10.01
N PHE A 82 -4.50 1.41 -10.53
CA PHE A 82 -5.25 2.16 -11.54
C PHE A 82 -4.86 1.77 -12.96
N ASP A 83 -5.85 1.71 -13.84
CA ASP A 83 -5.63 1.49 -15.27
C ASP A 83 -5.06 2.75 -15.95
N ASP A 84 -5.47 3.95 -15.52
CA ASP A 84 -4.88 5.20 -15.97
C ASP A 84 -3.63 5.53 -15.12
N PHE A 85 -2.51 5.79 -15.80
CA PHE A 85 -1.27 6.19 -15.14
C PHE A 85 -1.42 7.52 -14.38
N ASN A 86 -2.23 8.44 -14.90
CA ASN A 86 -2.48 9.73 -14.25
C ASN A 86 -3.17 9.62 -12.89
N ASP A 87 -3.90 8.54 -12.64
CA ASP A 87 -4.53 8.32 -11.34
C ASP A 87 -3.49 8.05 -10.23
N ASN A 88 -2.31 7.55 -10.58
CA ASN A 88 -1.19 7.46 -9.64
C ASN A 88 -0.64 8.86 -9.28
N LEU A 89 -0.57 9.77 -10.25
CA LEU A 89 -0.17 11.16 -10.00
C LEU A 89 -1.19 11.88 -9.10
N LYS A 90 -2.51 11.75 -9.36
CA LYS A 90 -3.56 12.28 -8.49
C LYS A 90 -3.44 11.75 -7.05
N THR A 91 -3.07 10.47 -6.90
CA THR A 91 -2.84 9.89 -5.56
C THR A 91 -1.65 10.57 -4.86
N LEU A 92 -0.56 10.81 -5.56
CA LEU A 92 0.60 11.52 -5.00
C LEU A 92 0.27 12.99 -4.66
N GLU A 93 -0.49 13.67 -5.49
CA GLU A 93 -0.99 15.03 -5.23
C GLU A 93 -1.90 15.06 -4.00
N SER A 94 -2.77 14.04 -3.87
CA SER A 94 -3.62 13.85 -2.69
C SER A 94 -2.78 13.65 -1.42
N ILE A 95 -1.75 12.80 -1.47
CA ILE A 95 -0.78 12.60 -0.38
C ILE A 95 -0.12 13.93 -0.03
N LYS A 96 0.50 14.60 -1.01
CA LYS A 96 1.21 15.86 -0.81
C LYS A 96 0.32 16.93 -0.16
N SER A 97 -0.90 17.10 -0.68
CA SER A 97 -1.86 18.08 -0.16
C SER A 97 -2.41 17.72 1.23
N SER A 98 -2.30 16.47 1.67
CA SER A 98 -2.78 16.00 2.98
C SER A 98 -1.67 15.92 4.04
N LEU A 99 -0.39 16.21 3.70
CA LEU A 99 0.70 16.28 4.65
C LEU A 99 0.74 17.64 5.37
N ASN A 100 1.08 17.62 6.66
CA ASN A 100 1.57 18.78 7.39
C ASN A 100 2.89 19.27 6.78
N GLU A 101 3.34 20.47 7.12
CA GLU A 101 4.58 21.08 6.59
C GLU A 101 5.81 20.19 6.80
N GLU A 102 5.94 19.59 7.98
CA GLU A 102 7.00 18.64 8.35
C GLU A 102 6.53 17.17 8.26
N GLY A 103 5.37 16.94 7.65
CA GLY A 103 4.79 15.62 7.51
C GLY A 103 5.57 14.74 6.55
N LEU A 104 5.54 13.42 6.79
CA LEU A 104 6.21 12.43 5.99
C LEU A 104 5.20 11.47 5.34
N ALA A 105 5.59 10.90 4.19
CA ALA A 105 4.84 9.79 3.63
C ALA A 105 5.72 8.54 3.48
N VAL A 106 5.10 7.37 3.61
CA VAL A 106 5.73 6.08 3.32
C VAL A 106 4.91 5.36 2.26
N ILE A 107 5.55 5.00 1.17
CA ILE A 107 4.98 4.14 0.14
C ILE A 107 5.79 2.85 0.11
N ASP A 108 5.14 1.71 0.39
CA ASP A 108 5.74 0.39 0.34
C ASP A 108 5.22 -0.37 -0.89
N PHE A 109 6.10 -0.58 -1.83
CA PHE A 109 5.80 -1.25 -3.09
C PHE A 109 6.68 -2.49 -3.29
N LEU A 110 6.31 -3.38 -4.21
CA LEU A 110 7.17 -4.46 -4.64
C LEU A 110 8.31 -3.94 -5.52
N ASN A 111 9.49 -4.57 -5.45
CA ASN A 111 10.53 -4.33 -6.46
C ASN A 111 10.23 -5.17 -7.70
N ILE A 112 9.70 -4.52 -8.73
CA ILE A 112 9.27 -5.22 -9.95
C ILE A 112 10.41 -5.93 -10.68
N LYS A 113 11.65 -5.44 -10.58
CA LYS A 113 12.81 -6.10 -11.18
C LYS A 113 13.10 -7.43 -10.47
N TYR A 114 13.08 -7.43 -9.14
CA TYR A 114 13.21 -8.66 -8.37
C TYR A 114 12.08 -9.65 -8.70
N VAL A 115 10.83 -9.16 -8.77
CA VAL A 115 9.67 -9.98 -9.10
C VAL A 115 9.82 -10.61 -10.49
N LYS A 116 10.22 -9.84 -11.51
CA LYS A 116 10.45 -10.36 -12.87
C LYS A 116 11.47 -11.50 -12.90
N ASN A 117 12.54 -11.37 -12.13
CA ASN A 117 13.63 -12.35 -12.10
C ASN A 117 13.29 -13.61 -11.27
N ASN A 118 12.32 -13.52 -10.35
CA ASN A 118 11.99 -14.58 -9.40
C ASN A 118 10.50 -14.98 -9.46
N LEU A 119 9.80 -14.67 -10.54
CA LEU A 119 8.36 -14.92 -10.64
C LEU A 119 8.07 -16.42 -10.69
N ILE A 120 7.34 -16.90 -9.70
CA ILE A 120 6.74 -18.23 -9.72
C ILE A 120 5.40 -18.10 -10.43
N ASN A 121 5.34 -18.57 -11.68
CA ASN A 121 4.17 -18.40 -12.53
C ASN A 121 2.94 -19.12 -11.99
N GLU A 122 3.11 -20.33 -11.45
CA GLU A 122 2.01 -21.14 -10.92
C GLU A 122 2.47 -21.84 -9.65
N ASN A 123 1.63 -21.81 -8.62
CA ASN A 123 1.78 -22.61 -7.41
C ASN A 123 0.43 -22.85 -6.73
N ILE A 124 0.42 -23.82 -5.83
CA ILE A 124 -0.73 -24.12 -4.96
C ILE A 124 -0.32 -23.79 -3.54
N GLU A 125 -1.15 -23.03 -2.84
CA GLU A 125 -1.02 -22.77 -1.41
C GLU A 125 -2.22 -23.37 -0.69
N GLU A 126 -2.00 -24.01 0.46
CA GLU A 126 -3.08 -24.55 1.28
C GLU A 126 -3.19 -23.73 2.58
N ILE A 127 -4.37 -23.19 2.84
CA ILE A 127 -4.68 -22.39 4.02
C ILE A 127 -6.00 -22.93 4.60
N ASP A 128 -5.98 -23.35 5.85
CA ASP A 128 -7.15 -23.89 6.56
C ASP A 128 -7.87 -25.02 5.79
N GLY A 129 -7.08 -25.89 5.12
CA GLY A 129 -7.59 -27.01 4.33
C GLY A 129 -8.14 -26.65 2.95
N ILE A 130 -8.10 -25.38 2.56
CA ILE A 130 -8.53 -24.91 1.24
C ILE A 130 -7.31 -24.74 0.35
N LYS A 131 -7.33 -25.35 -0.83
CA LYS A 131 -6.27 -25.23 -1.85
C LYS A 131 -6.54 -24.04 -2.76
N PHE A 132 -5.61 -23.08 -2.74
CA PHE A 132 -5.62 -21.91 -3.60
C PHE A 132 -4.67 -22.14 -4.77
N TYR A 133 -5.19 -22.12 -5.98
CA TYR A 133 -4.43 -22.20 -7.21
C TYR A 133 -4.07 -20.76 -7.63
N LEU A 134 -2.78 -20.49 -7.69
CA LEU A 134 -2.27 -19.15 -7.95
C LEU A 134 -1.54 -19.15 -9.30
N LYS A 135 -1.93 -18.23 -10.18
CA LYS A 135 -1.26 -18.01 -11.46
C LYS A 135 -0.84 -16.54 -11.57
N ARG A 136 0.46 -16.31 -11.78
CA ARG A 136 1.05 -14.97 -11.86
C ARG A 136 1.72 -14.77 -13.21
N TYR A 137 1.55 -13.61 -13.80
CA TYR A 137 2.22 -13.23 -15.04
C TYR A 137 2.26 -11.71 -15.19
N ILE A 138 3.14 -11.22 -16.08
CA ILE A 138 3.21 -9.80 -16.43
C ILE A 138 2.66 -9.64 -17.84
N LYS A 139 1.67 -8.75 -18.00
CA LYS A 139 1.05 -8.43 -19.28
C LYS A 139 0.66 -6.96 -19.35
N ASN A 140 1.00 -6.30 -20.46
CA ASN A 140 0.64 -4.90 -20.73
C ASN A 140 1.01 -3.93 -19.59
N GLY A 141 2.20 -4.10 -18.99
CA GLY A 141 2.67 -3.25 -17.90
C GLY A 141 2.01 -3.52 -16.55
N PHE A 142 1.34 -4.66 -16.38
CA PHE A 142 0.73 -5.06 -15.12
C PHE A 142 1.26 -6.43 -14.65
N LEU A 143 1.54 -6.53 -13.37
CA LEU A 143 1.64 -7.81 -12.67
C LEU A 143 0.23 -8.27 -12.33
N ILE A 144 -0.13 -9.45 -12.82
CA ILE A 144 -1.47 -10.03 -12.64
C ILE A 144 -1.31 -11.31 -11.84
N LYS A 145 -2.16 -11.49 -10.82
CA LYS A 145 -2.27 -12.70 -10.02
C LYS A 145 -3.71 -13.17 -10.04
N ASN A 146 -3.95 -14.29 -10.69
CA ASN A 146 -5.23 -15.00 -10.62
C ASN A 146 -5.21 -15.95 -9.45
N ILE A 147 -6.28 -15.98 -8.70
CA ILE A 147 -6.49 -16.81 -7.51
C ILE A 147 -7.78 -17.60 -7.73
N SER A 148 -7.71 -18.93 -7.78
CA SER A 148 -8.90 -19.75 -7.83
C SER A 148 -8.89 -20.79 -6.71
N PHE A 149 -10.04 -21.04 -6.13
CA PHE A 149 -10.23 -22.06 -5.11
C PHE A 149 -11.67 -22.56 -5.08
N LYS A 150 -11.87 -23.76 -4.52
CA LYS A 150 -13.19 -24.30 -4.23
C LYS A 150 -13.40 -24.35 -2.73
N HIS A 151 -14.54 -23.88 -2.31
CA HIS A 151 -14.98 -24.00 -0.92
C HIS A 151 -16.44 -24.43 -0.91
N GLU A 152 -16.70 -25.54 -0.24
CA GLU A 152 -17.97 -26.27 -0.31
C GLU A 152 -18.30 -26.64 -1.77
N LEU A 153 -19.48 -26.28 -2.28
CA LEU A 153 -19.92 -26.53 -3.65
C LEU A 153 -19.63 -25.36 -4.61
N ASN A 154 -18.99 -24.28 -4.13
CA ASN A 154 -18.77 -23.07 -4.91
C ASN A 154 -17.32 -22.97 -5.38
N GLU A 155 -17.15 -22.45 -6.59
CA GLU A 155 -15.86 -22.08 -7.14
C GLU A 155 -15.70 -20.56 -7.11
N TYR A 156 -14.56 -20.12 -6.62
CA TYR A 156 -14.23 -18.70 -6.47
C TYR A 156 -13.03 -18.36 -7.34
N ASN A 157 -13.15 -17.24 -8.06
CA ASN A 157 -12.10 -16.72 -8.93
C ASN A 157 -11.90 -15.25 -8.65
N PHE A 158 -10.66 -14.86 -8.31
CA PHE A 158 -10.26 -13.48 -8.06
C PHE A 158 -9.06 -13.11 -8.90
N GLN A 159 -8.93 -11.84 -9.21
CA GLN A 159 -7.76 -11.30 -9.90
C GLN A 159 -7.24 -10.08 -9.13
N GLU A 160 -5.96 -10.11 -8.81
CA GLU A 160 -5.21 -8.93 -8.39
C GLU A 160 -4.42 -8.42 -9.60
N LYS A 161 -4.50 -7.12 -9.87
CA LYS A 161 -3.85 -6.46 -11.00
C LYS A 161 -3.20 -5.18 -10.51
N VAL A 162 -1.87 -5.12 -10.56
CA VAL A 162 -1.10 -3.95 -10.12
C VAL A 162 -0.11 -3.55 -11.22
N ARG A 163 0.09 -2.25 -11.43
CA ARG A 163 1.10 -1.76 -12.38
C ARG A 163 2.49 -2.25 -12.00
N SER A 164 3.25 -2.65 -12.99
CA SER A 164 4.64 -3.05 -12.81
C SER A 164 5.58 -1.84 -12.79
N LEU A 165 5.33 -0.92 -11.83
CA LEU A 165 6.12 0.30 -11.65
C LEU A 165 7.50 -0.04 -11.12
N ASP A 166 8.52 0.56 -11.72
CA ASP A 166 9.91 0.45 -11.26
C ASP A 166 10.38 1.73 -10.52
N LEU A 167 11.64 1.75 -10.12
CA LEU A 167 12.23 2.88 -9.39
C LEU A 167 12.18 4.18 -10.22
N ASP A 168 12.39 4.09 -11.53
CA ASP A 168 12.47 5.28 -12.38
C ASP A 168 11.07 5.83 -12.66
N ASP A 169 10.05 4.96 -12.78
CA ASP A 169 8.65 5.37 -12.81
C ASP A 169 8.28 6.17 -11.55
N PHE A 170 8.63 5.65 -10.36
CA PHE A 170 8.38 6.35 -9.10
C PHE A 170 9.11 7.68 -9.02
N LYS A 171 10.42 7.72 -9.37
CA LYS A 171 11.19 8.98 -9.37
C LYS A 171 10.56 10.03 -10.30
N SER A 172 10.09 9.61 -11.49
CA SER A 172 9.41 10.50 -12.43
C SER A 172 8.13 11.06 -11.84
N MET A 173 7.28 10.21 -11.24
CA MET A 173 6.03 10.62 -10.59
C MET A 173 6.29 11.54 -9.41
N PHE A 174 7.25 11.25 -8.52
CA PHE A 174 7.59 12.10 -7.38
C PHE A 174 8.09 13.48 -7.81
N LYS A 175 8.93 13.52 -8.86
CA LYS A 175 9.37 14.80 -9.44
C LYS A 175 8.20 15.64 -9.95
N GLN A 176 7.25 15.03 -10.66
CA GLN A 176 6.05 15.72 -11.18
C GLN A 176 5.16 16.22 -10.03
N SER A 177 4.99 15.44 -8.97
CA SER A 177 4.18 15.80 -7.80
C SER A 177 4.95 16.66 -6.77
N LYS A 178 6.20 17.06 -7.07
CA LYS A 178 7.06 17.84 -6.16
C LYS A 178 7.21 17.20 -4.79
N ILE A 179 7.37 15.88 -4.76
CA ILE A 179 7.62 15.09 -3.56
C ILE A 179 9.11 14.73 -3.54
N GLU A 180 9.74 14.96 -2.40
CA GLU A 180 11.15 14.63 -2.19
C GLU A 180 11.31 13.20 -1.65
N ILE A 181 12.30 12.46 -2.17
CA ILE A 181 12.69 11.16 -1.63
C ILE A 181 13.76 11.37 -0.57
N LEU A 182 13.44 11.08 0.68
CA LEU A 182 14.39 11.13 1.79
C LEU A 182 15.20 9.83 1.91
N HIS A 183 14.52 8.67 1.81
CA HIS A 183 15.15 7.35 1.93
C HIS A 183 14.47 6.33 1.05
N ILE A 184 15.23 5.30 0.65
CA ILE A 184 14.72 4.11 -0.04
C ILE A 184 15.26 2.88 0.67
N PHE A 185 14.36 2.01 1.16
CA PHE A 185 14.70 0.75 1.80
C PHE A 185 14.28 -0.44 0.93
N GLY A 186 15.04 -1.53 1.04
CA GLY A 186 14.83 -2.74 0.24
C GLY A 186 13.97 -3.80 0.92
N ASP A 187 13.75 -3.68 2.22
CA ASP A 187 12.99 -4.64 3.03
C ASP A 187 12.45 -4.02 4.33
N TYR A 188 11.68 -4.82 5.10
CA TYR A 188 11.10 -4.40 6.38
C TYR A 188 12.11 -4.36 7.55
N LYS A 189 13.38 -4.77 7.32
CA LYS A 189 14.47 -4.59 8.28
C LYS A 189 15.17 -3.24 8.10
N LEU A 190 14.73 -2.46 7.07
CA LEU A 190 15.26 -1.15 6.71
C LEU A 190 16.69 -1.24 6.14
N ASN A 191 17.05 -2.34 5.49
CA ASN A 191 18.26 -2.43 4.70
C ASN A 191 18.17 -1.51 3.46
N SER A 192 19.31 -0.99 3.03
CA SER A 192 19.38 -0.16 1.83
C SER A 192 18.83 -0.88 0.61
N PHE A 193 18.16 -0.15 -0.27
CA PHE A 193 17.60 -0.71 -1.48
C PHE A 193 18.70 -1.10 -2.49
N ASP A 194 18.62 -2.34 -2.96
CA ASP A 194 19.37 -2.87 -4.10
C ASP A 194 18.38 -3.29 -5.18
N ILE A 195 18.54 -2.74 -6.38
CA ILE A 195 17.59 -2.93 -7.48
C ILE A 195 17.46 -4.40 -7.92
N ASN A 196 18.49 -5.22 -7.75
CA ASN A 196 18.50 -6.62 -8.18
C ASN A 196 18.04 -7.58 -7.08
N ASN A 197 18.36 -7.28 -5.82
CA ASN A 197 18.25 -8.22 -4.70
C ASN A 197 17.16 -7.86 -3.68
N SER A 198 16.78 -6.59 -3.58
CA SER A 198 15.72 -6.18 -2.65
C SER A 198 14.35 -6.68 -3.10
N LYS A 199 13.59 -7.26 -2.17
CA LYS A 199 12.21 -7.72 -2.44
C LYS A 199 11.20 -6.59 -2.47
N ARG A 200 11.49 -5.51 -1.74
CA ARG A 200 10.60 -4.34 -1.62
C ARG A 200 11.29 -3.09 -2.17
N LEU A 201 10.47 -2.09 -2.42
CA LEU A 201 10.83 -0.73 -2.77
C LEU A 201 10.02 0.17 -1.84
N ILE A 202 10.66 0.58 -0.72
CA ILE A 202 9.99 1.33 0.35
C ILE A 202 10.55 2.73 0.37
N PHE A 203 9.71 3.70 0.06
CA PHE A 203 10.07 5.12 0.05
C PHE A 203 9.68 5.79 1.36
N VAL A 204 10.56 6.65 1.88
CA VAL A 204 10.23 7.70 2.84
C VAL A 204 10.33 9.02 2.11
N LEU A 205 9.26 9.81 2.17
CA LEU A 205 8.99 10.96 1.29
C LEU A 205 8.64 12.20 2.13
N LYS A 206 8.94 13.40 1.55
CA LYS A 206 8.53 14.71 2.09
C LYS A 206 7.93 15.60 1.00
#